data_b87f7b7f75eaf69bab9ed87539c294a0
#
_entry.id   b87f7b7f75eaf69bab9ed87539c294a0
#
_cell.length_a   1.000
_cell.length_b   1.000
_cell.length_c   1.000
_cell.angle_alpha   90.00
_cell.angle_beta   90.00
_cell.angle_gamma   90.00
#
_symmetry.space_group_name_H-M   'P 1'
#
loop_
_entity.id
_entity.type
_entity.pdbx_description
1 polymer ?
#
loop_
_entity_poly.entity_id
_entity_poly.type
_entity_poly.pdbx_seq_one_letter_code
_entity_poly.pdbx_strand_id
1 'polypeptide(L)'
;MLPFEYCADAMKIVDDHPDPLAATVSPSLGSPQGAFETKFVVEHSVAVAIQDWARQHLDADPHASGDDHDGYHVNSVYLDTPNFDTFRRNPFYRRRKFRLRRYGDEATIWLELKRKRKGQVRKRRVSVTEADLSQRLAQPHDPEWDGAWFHRRLEKRQLRPVCQVTYRRFARIGTSATGPIRLTIDGDLFANGAADWQVPSTPLSGESLLSGRRIVEFKYREAMPASFRGLIQDLRLVPTSFSKYRESVAACVPLAQLVGEPSS
;
A
#
# COMPACT_ATOMS: atom_id res chain seq x y z
N MET A 1 -20.34 71.08 28.32
CA MET A 1 -20.88 70.87 26.97
C MET A 1 -19.71 70.43 26.11
N LEU A 2 -19.48 69.14 26.00
CA LEU A 2 -18.41 68.52 25.24
C LEU A 2 -19.05 67.66 24.17
N PRO A 3 -18.61 67.67 22.91
CA PRO A 3 -19.13 66.82 21.87
C PRO A 3 -18.42 65.45 21.87
N PHE A 4 -19.24 64.43 21.61
CA PHE A 4 -18.82 63.07 21.39
C PHE A 4 -18.02 62.91 20.11
N GLU A 5 -16.80 62.34 20.19
CA GLU A 5 -16.05 61.84 19.07
C GLU A 5 -16.49 60.40 18.72
N TYR A 6 -16.88 60.22 17.49
CA TYR A 6 -17.21 58.91 16.93
C TYR A 6 -15.87 58.26 16.45
N CYS A 7 -15.52 57.17 17.09
CA CYS A 7 -14.41 56.32 16.65
C CYS A 7 -14.98 55.35 15.60
N ALA A 8 -14.53 55.50 14.35
CA ALA A 8 -14.85 54.59 13.27
C ALA A 8 -13.87 53.41 13.30
N ASP A 9 -14.33 52.25 13.79
CA ASP A 9 -13.63 50.98 13.64
C ASP A 9 -13.68 50.52 12.18
N ALA A 10 -12.51 50.48 11.56
CA ALA A 10 -12.31 49.94 10.23
C ALA A 10 -12.41 48.43 10.29
N MET A 11 -13.52 47.91 9.82
CA MET A 11 -13.78 46.47 9.60
C MET A 11 -12.83 45.97 8.51
N LYS A 12 -11.77 45.26 8.88
CA LYS A 12 -10.93 44.52 7.93
C LYS A 12 -11.76 43.38 7.34
N ILE A 13 -12.10 43.53 6.08
CA ILE A 13 -12.62 42.44 5.26
C ILE A 13 -11.44 41.49 5.04
N VAL A 14 -11.49 40.32 5.65
CA VAL A 14 -10.60 39.23 5.34
C VAL A 14 -11.17 38.57 4.06
N ASP A 15 -10.46 38.76 2.96
CA ASP A 15 -10.72 38.06 1.71
C ASP A 15 -10.42 36.57 1.91
N ASP A 16 -11.48 35.83 2.11
CA ASP A 16 -11.45 34.34 2.16
C ASP A 16 -11.50 33.80 0.72
N HIS A 17 -10.36 33.93 0.01
CA HIS A 17 -10.18 33.20 -1.23
C HIS A 17 -9.79 31.77 -0.88
N PRO A 18 -10.58 30.76 -1.30
CA PRO A 18 -10.17 29.37 -1.12
C PRO A 18 -8.92 29.09 -1.98
N ASP A 19 -7.89 28.62 -1.33
CA ASP A 19 -6.64 28.15 -1.93
C ASP A 19 -6.96 27.08 -3.01
N PRO A 20 -6.64 27.30 -4.30
CA PRO A 20 -6.93 26.35 -5.37
C PRO A 20 -6.06 25.08 -5.32
N LEU A 21 -5.21 24.90 -4.30
CA LEU A 21 -4.36 23.74 -4.09
C LEU A 21 -4.87 22.80 -2.98
N ALA A 22 -6.09 22.95 -2.49
CA ALA A 22 -6.76 21.90 -1.73
C ALA A 22 -6.99 20.71 -2.66
N ALA A 23 -5.93 19.92 -2.88
CA ALA A 23 -5.97 18.66 -3.58
C ALA A 23 -7.13 17.83 -3.00
N THR A 24 -8.12 17.58 -3.83
CA THR A 24 -9.23 16.68 -3.57
C THR A 24 -8.66 15.34 -3.14
N VAL A 25 -8.58 15.13 -1.82
CA VAL A 25 -8.21 13.86 -1.23
C VAL A 25 -9.32 12.88 -1.61
N SER A 26 -9.13 12.16 -2.70
CA SER A 26 -9.98 11.02 -3.04
C SER A 26 -10.15 10.15 -1.80
N PRO A 27 -11.35 9.70 -1.44
CA PRO A 27 -11.58 8.91 -0.25
C PRO A 27 -10.77 7.62 -0.34
N SER A 28 -9.56 7.64 0.22
CA SER A 28 -8.70 6.48 0.23
C SER A 28 -9.41 5.38 1.00
N LEU A 29 -9.53 4.18 0.44
CA LEU A 29 -9.94 2.95 1.14
C LEU A 29 -9.06 2.64 2.37
N GLY A 30 -8.13 3.53 2.71
CA GLY A 30 -7.28 3.54 3.89
C GLY A 30 -7.85 4.25 5.13
N SER A 31 -9.14 4.61 5.14
CA SER A 31 -9.85 5.16 6.32
C SER A 31 -9.70 4.29 7.58
N PRO A 32 -9.97 4.83 8.80
CA PRO A 32 -9.97 4.10 10.06
C PRO A 32 -10.85 2.85 10.07
N GLN A 33 -11.88 2.81 9.23
CA GLN A 33 -12.71 1.64 9.00
C GLN A 33 -11.98 0.66 8.07
N GLY A 34 -11.81 -0.60 8.53
CA GLY A 34 -11.17 -1.66 7.76
C GLY A 34 -11.95 -2.02 6.48
N ALA A 35 -11.26 -2.60 5.51
CA ALA A 35 -11.87 -3.14 4.29
C ALA A 35 -11.63 -4.65 4.20
N PHE A 36 -12.58 -5.37 3.59
CA PHE A 36 -12.38 -6.75 3.19
C PHE A 36 -11.57 -6.81 1.91
N GLU A 37 -10.74 -7.84 1.77
CA GLU A 37 -9.96 -8.10 0.58
C GLU A 37 -10.12 -9.56 0.18
N THR A 38 -10.63 -9.80 -1.03
CA THR A 38 -10.67 -11.12 -1.65
C THR A 38 -9.66 -11.15 -2.80
N LYS A 39 -8.86 -12.21 -2.87
CA LYS A 39 -7.77 -12.36 -3.83
C LYS A 39 -7.94 -13.59 -4.68
N PHE A 40 -7.44 -13.47 -5.91
CA PHE A 40 -7.40 -14.54 -6.90
C PHE A 40 -6.04 -14.51 -7.58
N VAL A 41 -5.49 -15.66 -7.87
CA VAL A 41 -4.33 -15.81 -8.78
C VAL A 41 -4.88 -16.43 -10.06
N VAL A 42 -4.78 -15.70 -11.15
CA VAL A 42 -5.42 -16.05 -12.42
C VAL A 42 -4.42 -16.05 -13.57
N GLU A 43 -4.75 -16.76 -14.63
CA GLU A 43 -4.01 -16.71 -15.89
C GLU A 43 -4.12 -15.34 -16.55
N HIS A 44 -3.17 -14.99 -17.40
CA HIS A 44 -3.12 -13.69 -18.06
C HIS A 44 -4.40 -13.36 -18.84
N SER A 45 -4.94 -14.31 -19.59
CA SER A 45 -6.17 -14.13 -20.39
C SER A 45 -7.39 -13.79 -19.52
N VAL A 46 -7.51 -14.42 -18.35
CA VAL A 46 -8.57 -14.12 -17.39
C VAL A 46 -8.38 -12.71 -16.80
N ALA A 47 -7.14 -12.33 -16.51
CA ALA A 47 -6.84 -10.99 -16.03
C ALA A 47 -7.20 -9.91 -17.07
N VAL A 48 -6.97 -10.15 -18.36
CA VAL A 48 -7.37 -9.25 -19.46
C VAL A 48 -8.90 -9.08 -19.48
N ALA A 49 -9.66 -10.17 -19.41
CA ALA A 49 -11.12 -10.10 -19.35
C ALA A 49 -11.63 -9.28 -18.15
N ILE A 50 -10.98 -9.42 -16.96
CA ILE A 50 -11.28 -8.62 -15.78
C ILE A 50 -10.90 -7.14 -15.98
N GLN A 51 -9.80 -6.84 -16.67
CA GLN A 51 -9.40 -5.45 -16.99
C GLN A 51 -10.44 -4.79 -17.89
N ASP A 52 -10.89 -5.47 -18.92
CA ASP A 52 -11.87 -4.94 -19.86
C ASP A 52 -13.22 -4.68 -19.19
N TRP A 53 -13.66 -5.61 -18.35
CA TRP A 53 -14.83 -5.40 -17.50
C TRP A 53 -14.65 -4.18 -16.59
N ALA A 54 -13.47 -4.07 -15.93
CA ALA A 54 -13.21 -2.99 -14.97
C ALA A 54 -13.14 -1.61 -15.64
N ARG A 55 -12.64 -1.53 -16.90
CA ARG A 55 -12.64 -0.26 -17.69
C ARG A 55 -14.06 0.22 -18.00
N GLN A 56 -15.00 -0.70 -18.20
CA GLN A 56 -16.40 -0.38 -18.51
C GLN A 56 -17.24 -0.01 -17.28
N HIS A 57 -16.85 -0.46 -16.07
CA HIS A 57 -17.70 -0.39 -14.88
C HIS A 57 -17.11 0.41 -13.72
N LEU A 58 -15.84 0.78 -13.80
CA LEU A 58 -15.11 1.45 -12.72
C LEU A 58 -14.25 2.59 -13.25
N ASP A 59 -14.04 3.61 -12.42
CA ASP A 59 -13.22 4.77 -12.73
C ASP A 59 -11.72 4.43 -12.63
N ALA A 60 -10.89 5.20 -13.34
CA ALA A 60 -9.44 5.09 -13.22
C ALA A 60 -8.96 5.43 -11.81
N ASP A 61 -7.92 4.73 -11.34
CA ASP A 61 -7.25 5.08 -10.09
C ASP A 61 -6.45 6.38 -10.28
N PRO A 62 -6.52 7.36 -9.36
CA PRO A 62 -5.77 8.61 -9.48
C PRO A 62 -4.26 8.49 -9.61
N HIS A 63 -3.68 7.36 -9.19
CA HIS A 63 -2.25 7.06 -9.36
C HIS A 63 -1.91 6.47 -10.74
N ALA A 64 -2.90 6.20 -11.59
CA ALA A 64 -2.69 5.69 -12.95
C ALA A 64 -2.30 6.83 -13.90
N SER A 65 -1.05 7.26 -13.86
CA SER A 65 -0.51 8.42 -14.58
C SER A 65 0.59 8.07 -15.60
N GLY A 66 0.68 6.85 -16.05
CA GLY A 66 1.64 6.45 -17.08
C GLY A 66 1.13 6.69 -18.50
N ASP A 67 2.01 6.58 -19.52
CA ASP A 67 1.67 6.71 -20.94
C ASP A 67 0.53 5.79 -21.38
N ASP A 68 0.36 4.68 -20.68
CA ASP A 68 -0.76 3.73 -20.87
C ASP A 68 -2.05 4.16 -20.14
N HIS A 69 -2.04 5.23 -19.37
CA HIS A 69 -3.15 5.75 -18.50
C HIS A 69 -3.87 4.70 -17.63
N ASP A 70 -3.35 3.49 -17.53
CA ASP A 70 -4.07 2.34 -16.99
C ASP A 70 -3.33 1.60 -15.87
N GLY A 71 -2.09 1.98 -15.60
CA GLY A 71 -1.32 1.30 -14.57
C GLY A 71 -0.05 2.03 -14.15
N TYR A 72 0.55 1.55 -13.08
CA TYR A 72 1.79 2.11 -12.52
C TYR A 72 2.63 1.02 -11.87
N HIS A 73 3.91 1.27 -11.76
CA HIS A 73 4.82 0.40 -11.01
C HIS A 73 4.68 0.64 -9.51
N VAL A 74 4.88 -0.40 -8.74
CA VAL A 74 4.90 -0.36 -7.28
C VAL A 74 6.15 -1.06 -6.80
N ASN A 75 7.02 -0.30 -6.14
CA ASN A 75 8.21 -0.82 -5.49
C ASN A 75 8.02 -0.85 -3.98
N SER A 76 8.39 -1.94 -3.34
CA SER A 76 8.22 -2.09 -1.89
C SER A 76 9.40 -2.82 -1.29
N VAL A 77 9.91 -2.32 -0.15
CA VAL A 77 10.83 -3.02 0.72
C VAL A 77 10.05 -3.53 1.92
N TYR A 78 10.02 -4.84 2.11
CA TYR A 78 9.39 -5.45 3.27
C TYR A 78 10.37 -5.64 4.42
N LEU A 79 9.85 -5.46 5.62
CA LEU A 79 10.61 -5.51 6.85
C LEU A 79 10.15 -6.66 7.73
N ASP A 80 11.11 -7.34 8.35
CA ASP A 80 10.85 -8.37 9.36
C ASP A 80 11.90 -8.31 10.47
N THR A 81 11.67 -9.07 11.52
CA THR A 81 12.65 -9.28 12.60
C THR A 81 13.81 -10.18 12.10
N PRO A 82 14.96 -10.18 12.80
CA PRO A 82 16.04 -11.12 12.50
C PRO A 82 15.58 -12.58 12.45
N ASN A 83 14.56 -12.94 13.22
CA ASN A 83 14.00 -14.30 13.28
C ASN A 83 12.91 -14.57 12.25
N PHE A 84 12.63 -13.64 11.31
CA PHE A 84 11.56 -13.76 10.31
C PHE A 84 10.17 -14.05 10.90
N ASP A 85 9.82 -13.40 12.01
CA ASP A 85 8.58 -13.64 12.75
C ASP A 85 7.30 -13.43 11.92
N THR A 86 7.29 -12.44 11.01
CA THR A 86 6.17 -12.21 10.09
C THR A 86 6.07 -13.33 9.05
N PHE A 87 7.20 -13.79 8.51
CA PHE A 87 7.26 -14.90 7.57
C PHE A 87 6.79 -16.20 8.23
N ARG A 88 7.31 -16.50 9.41
CA ARG A 88 6.95 -17.70 10.22
C ARG A 88 5.54 -17.62 10.80
N ARG A 89 4.88 -16.47 10.70
CA ARG A 89 3.52 -16.23 11.21
C ARG A 89 3.40 -16.37 12.72
N ASN A 90 4.42 -15.98 13.46
CA ASN A 90 4.39 -15.97 14.93
C ASN A 90 3.19 -15.16 15.44
N PRO A 91 2.57 -15.54 16.58
CA PRO A 91 1.24 -15.08 17.01
C PRO A 91 1.03 -13.56 16.93
N PHE A 92 2.00 -12.77 17.34
CA PHE A 92 1.94 -11.31 17.27
C PHE A 92 2.10 -10.79 15.84
N TYR A 93 2.98 -11.40 15.01
CA TYR A 93 3.41 -10.91 13.70
C TYR A 93 2.54 -11.40 12.54
N ARG A 94 1.91 -12.58 12.64
CA ARG A 94 1.15 -13.25 11.57
C ARG A 94 0.11 -12.38 10.85
N ARG A 95 -0.33 -11.31 11.50
CA ARG A 95 -1.37 -10.39 11.00
C ARG A 95 -0.83 -8.99 10.71
N ARG A 96 0.48 -8.79 10.76
CA ARG A 96 1.14 -7.51 10.53
C ARG A 96 2.13 -7.61 9.38
N LYS A 97 2.26 -6.53 8.61
CA LYS A 97 3.29 -6.39 7.60
C LYS A 97 3.77 -4.96 7.64
N PHE A 98 5.07 -4.80 7.78
CA PHE A 98 5.77 -3.52 7.73
C PHE A 98 6.46 -3.41 6.38
N ARG A 99 6.38 -2.25 5.74
CA ARG A 99 7.05 -2.02 4.47
C ARG A 99 7.25 -0.54 4.21
N LEU A 100 8.25 -0.24 3.40
CA LEU A 100 8.43 1.01 2.69
C LEU A 100 7.86 0.82 1.28
N ARG A 101 7.29 1.89 0.68
CA ARG A 101 6.67 1.78 -0.65
C ARG A 101 6.81 3.06 -1.44
N ARG A 102 7.11 2.91 -2.74
CA ARG A 102 7.07 3.96 -3.75
C ARG A 102 6.08 3.58 -4.84
N TYR A 103 5.38 4.57 -5.38
CA TYR A 103 4.51 4.42 -6.53
C TYR A 103 5.17 5.11 -7.72
N GLY A 104 5.36 4.37 -8.82
CA GLY A 104 6.09 4.88 -9.98
C GLY A 104 7.47 5.42 -9.61
N ASP A 105 7.79 6.58 -10.14
CA ASP A 105 9.01 7.36 -9.92
C ASP A 105 8.82 8.50 -8.88
N GLU A 106 7.67 8.52 -8.18
CA GLU A 106 7.40 9.55 -7.16
C GLU A 106 8.55 9.65 -6.15
N ALA A 107 8.92 10.87 -5.76
CA ALA A 107 9.91 11.11 -4.70
C ALA A 107 9.42 10.66 -3.32
N THR A 108 8.11 10.45 -3.18
CA THR A 108 7.44 10.09 -1.93
C THR A 108 7.62 8.63 -1.59
N ILE A 109 8.07 8.36 -0.37
CA ILE A 109 8.11 7.02 0.23
C ILE A 109 7.04 6.90 1.29
N TRP A 110 6.25 5.85 1.23
CA TRP A 110 5.22 5.54 2.20
C TRP A 110 5.72 4.53 3.23
N LEU A 111 5.75 4.93 4.50
CA LEU A 111 5.95 4.02 5.63
C LEU A 111 4.62 3.37 5.98
N GLU A 112 4.48 2.07 5.77
CA GLU A 112 3.19 1.40 5.88
C GLU A 112 3.20 0.23 6.88
N LEU A 113 2.20 0.21 7.75
CA LEU A 113 1.83 -0.94 8.57
C LEU A 113 0.45 -1.44 8.15
N LYS A 114 0.40 -2.63 7.56
CA LYS A 114 -0.85 -3.35 7.27
C LYS A 114 -1.17 -4.34 8.38
N ARG A 115 -2.40 -4.33 8.89
CA ARG A 115 -2.91 -5.26 9.89
C ARG A 115 -4.18 -5.94 9.39
N LYS A 116 -4.32 -7.24 9.66
CA LYS A 116 -5.56 -7.98 9.41
C LYS A 116 -6.19 -8.41 10.74
N ARG A 117 -7.47 -8.06 10.97
CA ARG A 117 -8.23 -8.45 12.17
C ARG A 117 -9.66 -8.76 11.77
N LYS A 118 -10.20 -9.91 12.19
CA LYS A 118 -11.57 -10.36 11.89
C LYS A 118 -11.93 -10.23 10.39
N GLY A 119 -11.03 -10.68 9.49
CA GLY A 119 -11.23 -10.58 8.04
C GLY A 119 -10.89 -9.22 7.44
N GLN A 120 -11.03 -8.15 8.18
CA GLN A 120 -10.78 -6.79 7.71
C GLN A 120 -9.29 -6.41 7.73
N VAL A 121 -8.89 -5.62 6.76
CA VAL A 121 -7.54 -5.05 6.66
C VAL A 121 -7.60 -3.58 7.00
N ARG A 122 -6.74 -3.18 7.94
CA ARG A 122 -6.47 -1.78 8.29
C ARG A 122 -5.04 -1.43 7.92
N LYS A 123 -4.85 -0.22 7.40
CA LYS A 123 -3.55 0.31 7.02
C LYS A 123 -3.30 1.63 7.75
N ARG A 124 -2.14 1.75 8.39
CA ARG A 124 -1.58 3.02 8.83
C ARG A 124 -0.41 3.35 7.92
N ARG A 125 -0.35 4.56 7.39
CA ARG A 125 0.75 5.03 6.55
C ARG A 125 1.03 6.51 6.82
N VAL A 126 2.24 6.91 6.50
CA VAL A 126 2.72 8.29 6.44
C VAL A 126 3.66 8.40 5.26
N SER A 127 3.65 9.54 4.59
CA SER A 127 4.58 9.88 3.52
C SER A 127 5.82 10.56 4.09
N VAL A 128 6.98 10.25 3.52
CA VAL A 128 8.26 10.88 3.83
C VAL A 128 9.05 11.03 2.53
N THR A 129 10.04 11.90 2.51
CA THR A 129 11.01 11.95 1.42
C THR A 129 12.09 10.88 1.61
N GLU A 130 12.83 10.54 0.56
CA GLU A 130 13.95 9.62 0.65
C GLU A 130 15.10 10.17 1.51
N ALA A 131 15.34 11.49 1.41
CA ALA A 131 16.32 12.18 2.23
C ALA A 131 15.96 12.13 3.72
N ASP A 132 14.70 12.44 4.07
CA ASP A 132 14.20 12.34 5.44
C ASP A 132 14.34 10.92 5.98
N LEU A 133 13.95 9.93 5.19
CA LEU A 133 14.03 8.53 5.60
C LEU A 133 15.48 8.14 5.95
N SER A 134 16.43 8.42 5.06
CA SER A 134 17.85 8.10 5.25
C SER A 134 18.43 8.81 6.48
N GLN A 135 18.15 10.11 6.62
CA GLN A 135 18.61 10.91 7.75
C GLN A 135 18.02 10.43 9.08
N ARG A 136 16.70 10.22 9.13
CA ARG A 136 15.98 9.89 10.37
C ARG A 136 16.23 8.48 10.85
N LEU A 137 16.45 7.52 9.96
CA LEU A 137 16.79 6.14 10.36
C LEU A 137 18.21 6.02 10.91
N ALA A 138 19.10 6.94 10.58
CA ALA A 138 20.48 6.99 11.11
C ALA A 138 20.60 7.72 12.48
N GLN A 139 19.52 8.37 12.95
CA GLN A 139 19.49 9.16 14.16
C GLN A 139 18.61 8.51 15.24
N PRO A 140 18.75 8.89 16.52
CA PRO A 140 17.82 8.50 17.56
C PRO A 140 16.38 8.90 17.23
N HIS A 141 15.42 8.17 17.79
CA HIS A 141 14.01 8.41 17.60
C HIS A 141 13.61 9.86 17.93
N ASP A 142 13.07 10.58 16.96
CA ASP A 142 12.53 11.92 17.10
C ASP A 142 10.99 11.84 17.16
N PRO A 143 10.35 12.19 18.29
CA PRO A 143 8.90 12.11 18.45
C PRO A 143 8.12 13.09 17.56
N GLU A 144 8.73 14.21 17.14
CA GLU A 144 8.10 15.24 16.31
C GLU A 144 8.08 14.88 14.82
N TRP A 145 8.83 13.86 14.41
CA TRP A 145 8.80 13.40 13.04
C TRP A 145 7.51 12.63 12.73
N ASP A 146 6.87 12.93 11.62
CA ASP A 146 5.64 12.23 11.19
C ASP A 146 5.82 10.71 11.11
N GLY A 147 7.01 10.24 10.75
CA GLY A 147 7.41 8.83 10.72
C GLY A 147 7.74 8.22 12.10
N ALA A 148 7.78 9.01 13.17
CA ALA A 148 8.18 8.57 14.53
C ALA A 148 7.47 7.30 15.00
N TRP A 149 6.17 7.18 14.73
CA TRP A 149 5.39 6.00 15.10
C TRP A 149 5.87 4.73 14.41
N PHE A 150 6.45 4.85 13.20
CA PHE A 150 7.01 3.72 12.44
C PHE A 150 8.43 3.44 12.94
N HIS A 151 9.29 4.47 13.06
CA HIS A 151 10.66 4.38 13.56
C HIS A 151 10.72 3.68 14.92
N ARG A 152 9.92 4.12 15.91
CA ARG A 152 9.83 3.45 17.23
C ARG A 152 9.49 1.95 17.12
N ARG A 153 8.80 1.52 16.06
CA ARG A 153 8.50 0.11 15.84
C ARG A 153 9.67 -0.64 15.21
N LEU A 154 10.44 0.03 14.35
CA LEU A 154 11.66 -0.53 13.82
C LEU A 154 12.62 -0.87 14.95
N GLU A 155 12.91 0.10 15.82
CA GLU A 155 13.80 -0.08 16.97
C GLU A 155 13.29 -1.15 17.94
N LYS A 156 12.07 -0.97 18.47
CA LYS A 156 11.51 -1.88 19.48
C LYS A 156 11.43 -3.33 19.03
N ARG A 157 11.36 -3.58 17.71
CA ARG A 157 11.16 -4.92 17.14
C ARG A 157 12.36 -5.38 16.32
N GLN A 158 13.41 -4.58 16.25
CA GLN A 158 14.59 -4.84 15.43
C GLN A 158 14.22 -5.17 13.98
N LEU A 159 13.21 -4.45 13.43
CA LEU A 159 12.79 -4.68 12.05
C LEU A 159 13.88 -4.20 11.10
N ARG A 160 14.21 -5.04 10.12
CA ARG A 160 15.21 -4.76 9.08
C ARG A 160 14.65 -5.07 7.70
N PRO A 161 15.18 -4.47 6.64
CA PRO A 161 14.90 -4.86 5.27
C PRO A 161 15.18 -6.36 5.06
N VAL A 162 14.30 -7.02 4.31
CA VAL A 162 14.40 -8.47 4.06
C VAL A 162 14.29 -8.78 2.57
N CYS A 163 13.30 -8.20 1.90
CA CYS A 163 13.12 -8.37 0.46
C CYS A 163 12.51 -7.13 -0.18
N GLN A 164 12.90 -6.92 -1.44
CA GLN A 164 12.30 -5.96 -2.34
C GLN A 164 11.31 -6.66 -3.26
N VAL A 165 10.21 -5.99 -3.57
CA VAL A 165 9.20 -6.49 -4.49
C VAL A 165 8.78 -5.37 -5.43
N THR A 166 8.90 -5.61 -6.72
CA THR A 166 8.39 -4.74 -7.77
C THR A 166 7.28 -5.43 -8.55
N TYR A 167 6.30 -4.67 -9.01
CA TYR A 167 5.23 -5.17 -9.87
C TYR A 167 4.52 -4.03 -10.59
N ARG A 168 3.90 -4.34 -11.73
CA ARG A 168 2.98 -3.43 -12.40
C ARG A 168 1.57 -3.62 -11.84
N ARG A 169 0.89 -2.51 -11.54
CA ARG A 169 -0.48 -2.50 -11.03
C ARG A 169 -1.41 -1.80 -12.00
N PHE A 170 -2.44 -2.51 -12.45
CA PHE A 170 -3.67 -1.93 -12.94
C PHE A 170 -4.62 -1.71 -11.75
N ALA A 171 -5.30 -0.56 -11.68
CA ALA A 171 -6.20 -0.26 -10.59
C ALA A 171 -7.41 0.55 -11.05
N ARG A 172 -8.59 0.18 -10.53
CA ARG A 172 -9.85 0.86 -10.74
C ARG A 172 -10.57 1.08 -9.42
N ILE A 173 -11.30 2.17 -9.33
CA ILE A 173 -12.07 2.56 -8.15
C ILE A 173 -13.53 2.73 -8.52
N GLY A 174 -14.39 2.70 -7.53
CA GLY A 174 -15.82 2.96 -7.70
C GLY A 174 -16.53 3.04 -6.37
N THR A 175 -17.84 3.16 -6.42
CA THR A 175 -18.69 3.22 -5.23
C THR A 175 -19.79 2.19 -5.32
N SER A 176 -20.08 1.52 -4.22
CA SER A 176 -21.23 0.62 -4.05
C SER A 176 -22.18 1.18 -2.98
N ALA A 177 -23.33 0.55 -2.80
CA ALA A 177 -24.27 0.92 -1.74
C ALA A 177 -23.64 0.89 -0.33
N THR A 178 -22.61 0.10 -0.11
CA THR A 178 -21.90 -0.03 1.18
C THR A 178 -20.59 0.77 1.25
N GLY A 179 -20.33 1.64 0.26
CA GLY A 179 -19.18 2.54 0.23
C GLY A 179 -18.19 2.22 -0.89
N PRO A 180 -16.98 2.80 -0.81
CA PRO A 180 -16.00 2.70 -1.88
C PRO A 180 -15.54 1.27 -2.10
N ILE A 181 -15.33 0.94 -3.38
CA ILE A 181 -14.80 -0.34 -3.86
C ILE A 181 -13.55 -0.09 -4.69
N ARG A 182 -12.67 -1.09 -4.77
CA ARG A 182 -11.47 -1.03 -5.58
C ARG A 182 -11.13 -2.41 -6.13
N LEU A 183 -10.81 -2.45 -7.41
CA LEU A 183 -10.26 -3.59 -8.09
C LEU A 183 -8.79 -3.30 -8.41
N THR A 184 -7.89 -4.24 -8.14
CA THR A 184 -6.50 -4.15 -8.58
C THR A 184 -6.05 -5.46 -9.21
N ILE A 185 -5.23 -5.35 -10.26
CA ILE A 185 -4.56 -6.48 -10.89
C ILE A 185 -3.07 -6.20 -10.85
N ASP A 186 -2.32 -7.09 -10.18
CA ASP A 186 -0.87 -6.99 -10.05
C ASP A 186 -0.22 -8.07 -10.91
N GLY A 187 0.65 -7.64 -11.81
CA GLY A 187 1.42 -8.50 -12.70
C GLY A 187 2.89 -8.17 -12.71
N ASP A 188 3.67 -8.96 -13.44
CA ASP A 188 5.11 -8.75 -13.60
C ASP A 188 5.78 -8.58 -12.23
N LEU A 189 5.50 -9.56 -11.37
CA LEU A 189 5.91 -9.55 -9.97
C LEU A 189 7.29 -10.17 -9.83
N PHE A 190 8.27 -9.33 -9.50
CA PHE A 190 9.65 -9.74 -9.26
C PHE A 190 10.06 -9.45 -7.81
N ALA A 191 10.97 -10.27 -7.31
CA ALA A 191 11.51 -10.14 -5.96
C ALA A 191 13.03 -10.28 -5.94
N ASN A 192 13.64 -9.56 -5.00
CA ASN A 192 15.06 -9.64 -4.66
C ASN A 192 15.24 -9.61 -3.14
N GLY A 193 16.38 -10.09 -2.65
CA GLY A 193 16.79 -9.80 -1.28
C GLY A 193 16.99 -8.30 -1.07
N ALA A 194 16.82 -7.82 0.16
CA ALA A 194 17.08 -6.44 0.53
C ALA A 194 17.95 -6.39 1.78
N ALA A 195 19.01 -5.59 1.74
CA ALA A 195 19.90 -5.36 2.87
C ALA A 195 19.84 -3.91 3.39
N ASP A 196 19.25 -2.99 2.63
CA ASP A 196 19.19 -1.57 2.92
C ASP A 196 17.76 -1.03 2.87
N TRP A 197 17.62 0.25 3.22
CA TRP A 197 16.34 0.96 3.29
C TRP A 197 15.92 1.63 1.99
N GLN A 198 16.69 1.46 0.90
CA GLN A 198 16.41 2.11 -0.37
C GLN A 198 15.20 1.48 -1.05
N VAL A 199 14.26 2.32 -1.45
CA VAL A 199 13.11 1.89 -2.25
C VAL A 199 13.33 2.34 -3.68
N PRO A 200 13.58 1.41 -4.62
CA PRO A 200 13.88 1.75 -6.00
C PRO A 200 12.81 2.64 -6.64
N SER A 201 13.21 3.58 -7.48
CA SER A 201 12.31 4.41 -8.32
C SER A 201 11.93 3.69 -9.61
N THR A 202 12.76 2.78 -10.08
CA THR A 202 12.54 1.99 -11.29
C THR A 202 12.19 0.54 -10.96
N PRO A 203 11.48 -0.17 -11.86
CA PRO A 203 11.25 -1.60 -11.72
C PRO A 203 12.56 -2.38 -11.69
N LEU A 204 12.66 -3.33 -10.79
CA LEU A 204 13.80 -4.25 -10.70
C LEU A 204 13.51 -5.53 -11.48
N SER A 205 14.53 -6.08 -12.11
CA SER A 205 14.54 -7.49 -12.51
C SER A 205 14.89 -8.35 -11.30
N GLY A 206 14.41 -9.57 -11.26
CA GLY A 206 14.65 -10.48 -10.14
C GLY A 206 13.92 -11.80 -10.32
N GLU A 207 13.75 -12.54 -9.23
CA GLU A 207 13.00 -13.79 -9.24
C GLU A 207 11.53 -13.55 -9.56
N SER A 208 11.02 -14.20 -10.60
CA SER A 208 9.61 -14.09 -11.02
C SER A 208 8.71 -14.94 -10.12
N LEU A 209 7.78 -14.31 -9.42
CA LEU A 209 6.93 -14.98 -8.43
C LEU A 209 5.63 -15.56 -8.99
N LEU A 210 5.26 -15.25 -10.21
CA LEU A 210 3.93 -15.57 -10.74
C LEU A 210 3.94 -16.42 -12.02
N SER A 211 5.10 -16.59 -12.66
CA SER A 211 5.21 -17.36 -13.92
C SER A 211 4.15 -16.97 -14.95
N GLY A 212 4.00 -15.67 -15.21
CA GLY A 212 3.01 -15.12 -16.17
C GLY A 212 1.59 -14.91 -15.62
N ARG A 213 1.24 -15.47 -14.46
CA ARG A 213 -0.07 -15.25 -13.83
C ARG A 213 -0.19 -13.85 -13.22
N ARG A 214 -1.40 -13.49 -12.81
CA ARG A 214 -1.74 -12.18 -12.23
C ARG A 214 -2.46 -12.34 -10.89
N ILE A 215 -2.31 -11.35 -9.99
CA ILE A 215 -3.06 -11.31 -8.73
C ILE A 215 -4.18 -10.29 -8.89
N VAL A 216 -5.41 -10.74 -8.84
CA VAL A 216 -6.59 -9.89 -8.76
C VAL A 216 -6.99 -9.72 -7.30
N GLU A 217 -7.29 -8.48 -6.89
CA GLU A 217 -7.75 -8.18 -5.52
C GLU A 217 -8.97 -7.27 -5.57
N PHE A 218 -10.08 -7.75 -5.01
CA PHE A 218 -11.29 -6.96 -4.79
C PHE A 218 -11.32 -6.45 -3.36
N LYS A 219 -11.51 -5.12 -3.22
CA LYS A 219 -11.67 -4.45 -1.93
C LYS A 219 -13.05 -3.84 -1.82
N TYR A 220 -13.67 -4.04 -0.67
CA TYR A 220 -15.01 -3.54 -0.35
C TYR A 220 -15.15 -3.37 1.18
N ARG A 221 -16.18 -2.62 1.62
CA ARG A 221 -16.30 -2.28 3.05
C ARG A 221 -17.04 -3.33 3.87
N GLU A 222 -18.26 -3.64 3.53
CA GLU A 222 -19.14 -4.50 4.31
C GLU A 222 -19.41 -5.80 3.58
N ALA A 223 -20.28 -5.75 2.58
CA ALA A 223 -20.60 -6.87 1.74
C ALA A 223 -19.96 -6.73 0.36
N MET A 224 -19.60 -7.85 -0.26
CA MET A 224 -19.11 -7.85 -1.63
C MET A 224 -20.21 -7.36 -2.57
N PRO A 225 -19.96 -6.34 -3.40
CA PRO A 225 -20.93 -5.82 -4.35
C PRO A 225 -21.46 -6.88 -5.31
N ALA A 226 -22.70 -6.72 -5.79
CA ALA A 226 -23.29 -7.66 -6.75
C ALA A 226 -22.46 -7.77 -8.04
N SER A 227 -21.94 -6.63 -8.51
CA SER A 227 -21.06 -6.58 -9.69
C SER A 227 -19.79 -7.45 -9.54
N PHE A 228 -19.14 -7.43 -8.38
CA PHE A 228 -17.99 -8.28 -8.11
C PHE A 228 -18.39 -9.75 -7.97
N ARG A 229 -19.55 -10.04 -7.36
CA ARG A 229 -20.07 -11.42 -7.27
C ARG A 229 -20.38 -12.00 -8.65
N GLY A 230 -21.04 -11.22 -9.52
CA GLY A 230 -21.30 -11.61 -10.91
C GLY A 230 -20.01 -11.96 -11.63
N LEU A 231 -19.03 -11.04 -11.62
CA LEU A 231 -17.74 -11.26 -12.29
C LEU A 231 -17.00 -12.52 -11.77
N ILE A 232 -17.05 -12.78 -10.44
CA ILE A 232 -16.47 -13.99 -9.84
C ILE A 232 -17.17 -15.25 -10.37
N GLN A 233 -18.49 -15.23 -10.48
CA GLN A 233 -19.30 -16.36 -10.95
C GLN A 233 -19.06 -16.61 -12.45
N ASP A 234 -19.15 -15.56 -13.28
CA ASP A 234 -19.00 -15.63 -14.72
C ASP A 234 -17.63 -16.19 -15.14
N LEU A 235 -16.58 -15.74 -14.46
CA LEU A 235 -15.20 -16.18 -14.71
C LEU A 235 -14.77 -17.35 -13.82
N ARG A 236 -15.66 -17.92 -13.01
CA ARG A 236 -15.40 -19.06 -12.11
C ARG A 236 -14.14 -18.85 -11.25
N LEU A 237 -13.97 -17.64 -10.70
CA LEU A 237 -12.79 -17.29 -9.93
C LEU A 237 -12.78 -18.00 -8.57
N VAL A 238 -11.67 -18.64 -8.23
CA VAL A 238 -11.49 -19.33 -6.94
C VAL A 238 -10.62 -18.46 -6.03
N PRO A 239 -11.13 -18.05 -4.85
CA PRO A 239 -10.34 -17.24 -3.90
C PRO A 239 -9.05 -17.95 -3.48
N THR A 240 -7.94 -17.22 -3.51
CA THR A 240 -6.61 -17.75 -3.23
C THR A 240 -5.91 -16.91 -2.16
N SER A 241 -5.22 -17.58 -1.26
CA SER A 241 -4.38 -16.93 -0.26
C SER A 241 -2.99 -16.66 -0.85
N PHE A 242 -2.72 -15.44 -1.31
CA PHE A 242 -1.42 -15.02 -1.81
C PHE A 242 -0.83 -13.89 -0.97
N SER A 243 0.45 -14.01 -0.62
CA SER A 243 1.17 -13.00 0.13
C SER A 243 2.47 -12.64 -0.56
N LYS A 244 2.52 -11.50 -1.27
CA LYS A 244 3.74 -10.99 -1.91
C LYS A 244 4.97 -11.12 -1.00
N TYR A 245 4.86 -10.68 0.24
CA TYR A 245 5.94 -10.78 1.21
C TYR A 245 6.45 -12.22 1.40
N ARG A 246 5.54 -13.17 1.65
CA ARG A 246 5.97 -14.55 1.95
C ARG A 246 6.54 -15.26 0.74
N GLU A 247 5.93 -15.09 -0.41
CA GLU A 247 6.46 -15.64 -1.67
C GLU A 247 7.84 -15.05 -1.99
N SER A 248 8.02 -13.73 -1.77
CA SER A 248 9.32 -13.09 -2.00
C SER A 248 10.39 -13.60 -1.05
N VAL A 249 10.09 -13.74 0.24
CA VAL A 249 11.06 -14.28 1.21
C VAL A 249 11.41 -15.73 0.85
N ALA A 250 10.42 -16.55 0.49
CA ALA A 250 10.66 -17.94 0.11
C ALA A 250 11.51 -18.07 -1.15
N ALA A 251 11.41 -17.11 -2.08
CA ALA A 251 12.19 -17.11 -3.33
C ALA A 251 13.59 -16.52 -3.20
N CYS A 252 13.76 -15.48 -2.36
CA CYS A 252 15.00 -14.67 -2.37
C CYS A 252 15.87 -14.80 -1.12
N VAL A 253 15.36 -15.40 -0.03
CA VAL A 253 16.13 -15.57 1.20
C VAL A 253 16.65 -17.00 1.29
N PRO A 254 17.95 -17.20 1.49
CA PRO A 254 18.51 -18.54 1.62
C PRO A 254 17.83 -19.36 2.73
N LEU A 255 17.56 -20.64 2.44
CA LEU A 255 16.84 -21.53 3.36
C LEU A 255 17.53 -21.59 4.73
N ALA A 256 18.87 -21.59 4.76
CA ALA A 256 19.65 -21.62 6.00
C ALA A 256 19.29 -20.46 6.95
N GLN A 257 19.00 -19.26 6.42
CA GLN A 257 18.56 -18.12 7.23
C GLN A 257 17.11 -18.28 7.72
N LEU A 258 16.28 -18.99 6.95
CA LEU A 258 14.89 -19.22 7.31
C LEU A 258 14.68 -20.35 8.32
N VAL A 259 15.55 -21.33 8.31
CA VAL A 259 15.43 -22.50 9.24
C VAL A 259 15.94 -22.15 10.63
N GLY A 260 16.85 -21.18 10.76
CA GLY A 260 17.54 -20.86 12.03
C GLY A 260 18.41 -22.02 12.47
N GLU A 261 19.65 -21.80 12.85
CA GLU A 261 20.38 -22.84 13.56
C GLU A 261 19.62 -23.19 14.84
N PRO A 262 19.49 -24.49 15.21
CA PRO A 262 18.94 -24.85 16.50
C PRO A 262 19.81 -24.17 17.56
N SER A 263 19.18 -23.39 18.44
CA SER A 263 19.85 -22.78 19.59
C SER A 263 20.47 -23.92 20.39
N SER A 264 21.77 -23.93 20.46
CA SER A 264 22.58 -24.84 21.28
C SER A 264 22.30 -24.58 22.75
#